data_a5b5ec0858c8cf5c061bcde31dd45f86
#
_entry.id   a5b5ec0858c8cf5c061bcde31dd45f86
#
_cell.length_a   1.000
_cell.length_b   1.000
_cell.length_c   1.000
_cell.angle_alpha   90.00
_cell.angle_beta   90.00
_cell.angle_gamma   90.00
#
_symmetry.space_group_name_H-M   'P 1'
#
loop_
_entity.id
_entity.type
_entity.pdbx_description
1 polymer ?
#
loop_
_entity_poly.entity_id
_entity_poly.type
_entity_poly.pdbx_seq_one_letter_code
_entity_poly.pdbx_strand_id
1 'polypeptide(L)'
;MVFGQSGYKKNVVSFVDYVAASASSGMSDRQKEYISTALSRSVRLDRFSYAALPGHVVRNFSAEAASASNVSAERIRSIVERTLAPEFLSILDINKELLSKQNLSEADRNTFLATKAQSAGLSASQLESILNSGFFYVPYVEYYKRNISRGERDIKNDEGKVIRKQKFTAFEHELKVGLLWFRLSVDRSNTPSVSYIGTAKGWRNDPVSRSDDQDDGTDGNADWEAFTSAVNVSALNVGNETKKMDEFTLSGGITEVSSFGVNLNLGTREGVGLDDSYWVEEDVEDEAGNIGKERRGFIKIRRVGNNRADESAFSYAQTITGSNYSPGLSVKEIPMIGINALFGLGSLPVKIAPFDNRATKFALSNDDFAVAVTGETKNAIGPFFWFQGNMAPGTSISELWLHAGAAIGFLSVEGKFYLPKYTSSGAFAGTDSANDIGASLSGYANIGLVKKFYFRRFGLVLQADLKYWMTNLSATGKDKNDNDLTYSLTQDAFGIDTKIGLEIYLTPMLSIGGGAEYNMFPTSNSWTAKVTDKDNNDTKNSDAVGPDTKYSGLGIYLWINYALPSLF
;
A
#
# COMPACT_ATOMS: atom_id res chain seq x y z
N MET A 1 -5.10 -26.81 33.63
CA MET A 1 -3.63 -26.75 33.56
C MET A 1 -3.24 -25.29 33.53
N VAL A 2 -2.54 -24.79 34.53
CA VAL A 2 -2.00 -23.45 34.57
C VAL A 2 -0.82 -23.45 33.61
N PHE A 3 -0.97 -22.86 32.41
CA PHE A 3 0.17 -22.57 31.56
C PHE A 3 0.98 -21.48 32.26
N GLY A 4 2.15 -21.87 32.80
CA GLY A 4 3.10 -20.92 33.36
C GLY A 4 3.37 -19.84 32.33
N GLN A 5 3.20 -18.59 32.71
CA GLN A 5 3.63 -17.42 31.99
C GLN A 5 5.15 -17.45 31.83
N SER A 6 5.65 -18.16 30.81
CA SER A 6 6.99 -17.88 30.34
C SER A 6 6.91 -16.52 29.65
N GLY A 7 7.58 -15.53 30.23
CA GLY A 7 7.68 -14.19 29.62
C GLY A 7 8.06 -14.35 28.15
N TYR A 8 7.37 -13.64 27.26
CA TYR A 8 7.62 -13.66 25.82
C TYR A 8 9.09 -13.34 25.56
N LYS A 9 9.88 -14.36 25.18
CA LYS A 9 11.23 -14.16 24.68
C LYS A 9 11.14 -13.78 23.20
N LYS A 10 11.71 -12.63 22.85
CA LYS A 10 11.83 -12.20 21.46
C LYS A 10 12.57 -13.31 20.69
N ASN A 11 11.87 -13.99 19.77
CA ASN A 11 12.48 -15.05 18.98
C ASN A 11 13.60 -14.47 18.12
N VAL A 12 14.73 -15.16 18.05
CA VAL A 12 15.84 -14.80 17.18
C VAL A 12 15.60 -15.43 15.81
N VAL A 13 15.90 -14.66 14.75
CA VAL A 13 16.03 -15.16 13.39
C VAL A 13 17.52 -15.21 13.05
N SER A 14 18.04 -16.40 12.85
CA SER A 14 19.40 -16.56 12.31
C SER A 14 19.41 -16.41 10.80
N PHE A 15 20.51 -15.95 10.23
CA PHE A 15 20.62 -15.85 8.78
C PHE A 15 22.01 -16.20 8.26
N VAL A 16 22.02 -16.74 7.05
CA VAL A 16 23.25 -17.00 6.31
C VAL A 16 23.68 -15.72 5.62
N ASP A 17 24.83 -15.16 6.06
CA ASP A 17 25.43 -13.99 5.43
C ASP A 17 26.28 -14.40 4.20
N TYR A 18 25.66 -15.14 3.31
CA TYR A 18 26.21 -15.59 2.04
C TYR A 18 25.07 -15.77 1.05
N VAL A 19 25.15 -15.10 -0.08
CA VAL A 19 24.15 -15.21 -1.16
C VAL A 19 24.55 -16.31 -2.13
N ALA A 20 23.78 -17.38 -2.15
CA ALA A 20 23.99 -18.46 -3.12
C ALA A 20 23.61 -17.97 -4.54
N ALA A 21 24.58 -17.94 -5.44
CA ALA A 21 24.40 -17.56 -6.83
C ALA A 21 25.19 -18.51 -7.72
N SER A 22 24.69 -18.80 -8.93
CA SER A 22 25.42 -19.62 -9.90
C SER A 22 26.78 -18.98 -10.24
N ALA A 23 27.81 -19.81 -10.34
CA ALA A 23 29.13 -19.38 -10.82
C ALA A 23 29.08 -18.72 -12.20
N SER A 24 28.14 -19.17 -13.06
CA SER A 24 27.92 -18.62 -14.40
C SER A 24 27.17 -17.26 -14.41
N SER A 25 26.67 -16.78 -13.27
CA SER A 25 25.96 -15.49 -13.19
C SER A 25 26.86 -14.28 -13.45
N GLY A 26 28.18 -14.41 -13.26
CA GLY A 26 29.14 -13.31 -13.40
C GLY A 26 28.99 -12.21 -12.32
N MET A 27 28.26 -12.47 -11.24
CA MET A 27 28.08 -11.52 -10.16
C MET A 27 29.35 -11.35 -9.33
N SER A 28 29.73 -10.09 -9.08
CA SER A 28 30.83 -9.76 -8.18
C SER A 28 30.45 -9.95 -6.71
N ASP A 29 31.46 -10.07 -5.84
CA ASP A 29 31.23 -10.19 -4.40
C ASP A 29 30.55 -8.94 -3.84
N ARG A 30 30.90 -7.74 -4.33
CA ARG A 30 30.23 -6.48 -3.98
C ARG A 30 28.72 -6.51 -4.29
N GLN A 31 28.33 -7.11 -5.40
CA GLN A 31 26.92 -7.26 -5.78
C GLN A 31 26.20 -8.23 -4.85
N LYS A 32 26.82 -9.36 -4.50
CA LYS A 32 26.25 -10.34 -3.57
C LYS A 32 26.11 -9.77 -2.15
N GLU A 33 27.11 -9.02 -1.66
CA GLU A 33 27.06 -8.32 -0.37
C GLU A 33 25.93 -7.28 -0.33
N TYR A 34 25.74 -6.52 -1.42
CA TYR A 34 24.65 -5.56 -1.51
C TYR A 34 23.28 -6.26 -1.47
N ILE A 35 23.12 -7.40 -2.16
CA ILE A 35 21.90 -8.21 -2.11
C ILE A 35 21.64 -8.72 -0.70
N SER A 36 22.64 -9.28 0.00
CA SER A 36 22.53 -9.76 1.39
C SER A 36 22.03 -8.64 2.30
N THR A 37 22.64 -7.46 2.19
CA THR A 37 22.28 -6.28 2.98
C THR A 37 20.86 -5.80 2.69
N ALA A 38 20.45 -5.71 1.42
CA ALA A 38 19.12 -5.28 1.02
C ALA A 38 18.04 -6.25 1.51
N LEU A 39 18.26 -7.56 1.33
CA LEU A 39 17.35 -8.61 1.80
C LEU A 39 17.22 -8.56 3.33
N SER A 40 18.34 -8.48 4.06
CA SER A 40 18.32 -8.44 5.53
C SER A 40 17.56 -7.25 6.10
N ARG A 41 17.54 -6.10 5.38
CA ARG A 41 16.74 -4.92 5.75
C ARG A 41 15.25 -5.14 5.48
N SER A 42 14.93 -5.73 4.33
CA SER A 42 13.53 -5.86 3.86
C SER A 42 12.72 -6.90 4.63
N VAL A 43 13.37 -7.94 5.17
CA VAL A 43 12.68 -9.01 5.93
C VAL A 43 12.62 -8.75 7.44
N ARG A 44 13.11 -7.61 7.92
CA ARG A 44 13.06 -7.29 9.35
C ARG A 44 11.63 -7.10 9.83
N LEU A 45 11.31 -7.81 10.89
CA LEU A 45 10.08 -7.68 11.67
C LEU A 45 10.49 -7.29 13.11
N ASP A 46 9.90 -6.23 13.64
CA ASP A 46 10.32 -5.63 14.93
C ASP A 46 10.26 -6.58 16.11
N ARG A 47 9.39 -7.60 16.03
CA ARG A 47 9.23 -8.62 17.05
C ARG A 47 10.36 -9.65 17.13
N PHE A 48 11.25 -9.72 16.11
CA PHE A 48 12.39 -10.62 16.08
C PHE A 48 13.70 -9.88 16.30
N SER A 49 14.69 -10.57 16.86
CA SER A 49 16.10 -10.18 16.81
C SER A 49 16.77 -10.96 15.68
N TYR A 50 17.77 -10.37 15.03
CA TYR A 50 18.45 -10.97 13.90
C TYR A 50 19.93 -11.20 14.22
N ALA A 51 20.44 -12.40 13.91
CA ALA A 51 21.83 -12.77 14.14
C ALA A 51 22.40 -13.49 12.92
N ALA A 52 23.52 -12.99 12.40
CA ALA A 52 24.24 -13.69 11.34
C ALA A 52 24.84 -14.99 11.88
N LEU A 53 24.75 -16.07 11.10
CA LEU A 53 25.41 -17.33 11.42
C LEU A 53 26.93 -17.18 11.28
N PRO A 54 27.70 -17.75 12.22
CA PRO A 54 29.16 -17.74 12.14
C PRO A 54 29.69 -18.43 10.89
N GLY A 55 30.76 -17.89 10.30
CA GLY A 55 31.30 -18.37 9.03
C GLY A 55 31.70 -19.85 9.02
N HIS A 56 32.12 -20.42 10.15
CA HIS A 56 32.43 -21.85 10.19
C HIS A 56 31.19 -22.75 10.11
N VAL A 57 30.03 -22.31 10.65
CA VAL A 57 28.74 -23.01 10.55
C VAL A 57 28.25 -23.04 9.12
N VAL A 58 28.46 -21.96 8.38
CA VAL A 58 27.99 -21.82 6.99
C VAL A 58 29.02 -22.31 5.96
N ARG A 59 30.22 -22.71 6.37
CA ARG A 59 31.35 -23.05 5.48
C ARG A 59 31.00 -24.14 4.48
N ASN A 60 30.47 -25.29 4.96
CA ASN A 60 30.12 -26.42 4.10
C ASN A 60 29.00 -26.07 3.12
N PHE A 61 28.02 -25.31 3.61
CA PHE A 61 26.94 -24.77 2.76
C PHE A 61 27.47 -23.86 1.67
N SER A 62 28.29 -22.86 2.02
CA SER A 62 28.81 -21.89 1.05
C SER A 62 29.71 -22.55 0.00
N ALA A 63 30.52 -23.52 0.37
CA ALA A 63 31.38 -24.27 -0.54
C ALA A 63 30.54 -25.08 -1.56
N GLU A 64 29.51 -25.79 -1.09
CA GLU A 64 28.66 -26.59 -1.96
C GLU A 64 27.76 -25.69 -2.84
N ALA A 65 27.20 -24.60 -2.30
CA ALA A 65 26.40 -23.65 -3.03
C ALA A 65 27.22 -22.91 -4.12
N ALA A 66 28.48 -22.57 -3.84
CA ALA A 66 29.39 -21.94 -4.82
C ALA A 66 29.70 -22.85 -6.00
N SER A 67 29.73 -24.16 -5.82
CA SER A 67 29.98 -25.15 -6.88
C SER A 67 28.75 -25.48 -7.72
N ALA A 68 27.55 -24.99 -7.34
CA ALA A 68 26.31 -25.29 -8.05
C ALA A 68 26.27 -24.57 -9.41
N SER A 69 26.12 -25.34 -10.47
CA SER A 69 25.98 -24.81 -11.83
C SER A 69 24.62 -24.15 -12.08
N ASN A 70 23.61 -24.58 -11.33
CA ASN A 70 22.25 -24.01 -11.35
C ASN A 70 21.79 -23.78 -9.91
N VAL A 71 21.20 -22.61 -9.65
CA VAL A 71 20.66 -22.20 -8.36
C VAL A 71 19.16 -22.07 -8.49
N SER A 72 18.43 -22.99 -7.84
CA SER A 72 16.98 -22.93 -7.66
C SER A 72 16.63 -23.10 -6.19
N ALA A 73 15.41 -22.76 -5.81
CA ALA A 73 14.93 -22.93 -4.44
C ALA A 73 15.10 -24.39 -3.95
N GLU A 74 14.73 -25.36 -4.79
CA GLU A 74 14.80 -26.80 -4.49
C GLU A 74 16.26 -27.26 -4.31
N ARG A 75 17.16 -26.77 -5.19
CA ARG A 75 18.58 -27.12 -5.10
C ARG A 75 19.21 -26.56 -3.84
N ILE A 76 18.96 -25.29 -3.52
CA ILE A 76 19.49 -24.67 -2.30
C ILE A 76 18.90 -25.34 -1.06
N ARG A 77 17.60 -25.63 -1.07
CA ARG A 77 16.96 -26.39 0.01
C ARG A 77 17.67 -27.72 0.26
N SER A 78 17.94 -28.50 -0.79
CA SER A 78 18.66 -29.77 -0.70
C SER A 78 20.08 -29.61 -0.13
N ILE A 79 20.79 -28.53 -0.47
CA ILE A 79 22.10 -28.23 0.10
C ILE A 79 21.98 -27.89 1.58
N VAL A 80 21.01 -27.07 1.99
CA VAL A 80 20.73 -26.73 3.40
C VAL A 80 20.45 -27.97 4.22
N GLU A 81 19.60 -28.87 3.73
CA GLU A 81 19.24 -30.12 4.42
C GLU A 81 20.46 -31.02 4.66
N ARG A 82 21.46 -31.00 3.77
CA ARG A 82 22.68 -31.80 3.91
C ARG A 82 23.80 -31.15 4.73
N THR A 83 23.87 -29.82 4.72
CA THR A 83 25.02 -29.08 5.26
C THR A 83 24.70 -28.25 6.49
N LEU A 84 23.65 -27.45 6.47
CA LEU A 84 23.28 -26.56 7.57
C LEU A 84 22.40 -27.24 8.62
N ALA A 85 21.42 -28.05 8.20
CA ALA A 85 20.49 -28.66 9.13
C ALA A 85 21.23 -29.58 10.16
N PRO A 86 22.22 -30.41 9.80
CA PRO A 86 22.99 -31.18 10.78
C PRO A 86 23.74 -30.30 11.77
N GLU A 87 24.31 -29.17 11.35
CA GLU A 87 25.01 -28.23 12.24
C GLU A 87 24.02 -27.60 13.25
N PHE A 88 22.83 -27.19 12.82
CA PHE A 88 21.78 -26.70 13.71
C PHE A 88 21.32 -27.78 14.70
N LEU A 89 21.11 -29.00 14.24
CA LEU A 89 20.71 -30.10 15.11
C LEU A 89 21.76 -30.37 16.18
N SER A 90 23.05 -30.38 15.81
CA SER A 90 24.15 -30.54 16.77
C SER A 90 24.19 -29.43 17.83
N ILE A 91 23.93 -28.18 17.43
CA ILE A 91 23.86 -27.03 18.34
C ILE A 91 22.62 -27.12 19.24
N LEU A 92 21.47 -27.52 18.71
CA LEU A 92 20.22 -27.67 19.48
C LEU A 92 20.27 -28.80 20.47
N ASP A 93 21.06 -29.86 20.23
CA ASP A 93 21.33 -30.94 21.22
C ASP A 93 22.03 -30.42 22.48
N ILE A 94 22.82 -29.34 22.36
CA ILE A 94 23.39 -28.64 23.52
C ILE A 94 22.29 -28.07 24.43
N ASN A 95 21.22 -27.59 23.86
CA ASN A 95 20.04 -27.09 24.60
C ASN A 95 19.36 -28.23 25.37
N LYS A 96 19.26 -29.41 24.78
CA LYS A 96 18.74 -30.61 25.45
C LYS A 96 19.55 -30.97 26.70
N GLU A 97 20.88 -30.91 26.58
CA GLU A 97 21.77 -31.13 27.72
C GLU A 97 21.61 -30.06 28.81
N LEU A 98 21.45 -28.78 28.39
CA LEU A 98 21.20 -27.67 29.32
C LEU A 98 19.87 -27.83 30.07
N LEU A 99 18.81 -28.21 29.37
CA LEU A 99 17.47 -28.41 29.96
C LEU A 99 17.42 -29.67 30.87
N SER A 100 18.23 -30.67 30.62
CA SER A 100 18.31 -31.86 31.48
C SER A 100 18.93 -31.56 32.84
N LYS A 101 19.71 -30.49 32.96
CA LYS A 101 20.32 -30.04 34.22
C LYS A 101 19.38 -29.09 34.95
N GLN A 102 18.39 -29.63 35.66
CA GLN A 102 17.45 -28.85 36.46
C GLN A 102 18.17 -28.06 37.57
N ASN A 103 17.81 -26.78 37.76
CA ASN A 103 18.30 -25.90 38.83
C ASN A 103 19.77 -25.41 38.72
N LEU A 104 20.29 -25.20 37.53
CA LEU A 104 21.56 -24.47 37.39
C LEU A 104 21.42 -23.03 37.88
N SER A 105 22.39 -22.55 38.67
CA SER A 105 22.53 -21.13 38.92
C SER A 105 22.84 -20.38 37.64
N GLU A 106 22.60 -19.07 37.59
CA GLU A 106 22.93 -18.24 36.41
C GLU A 106 24.42 -18.30 36.07
N ALA A 107 25.27 -18.33 37.08
CA ALA A 107 26.72 -18.49 36.93
C ALA A 107 27.10 -19.84 36.31
N ASP A 108 26.49 -20.94 36.79
CA ASP A 108 26.74 -22.28 36.25
C ASP A 108 26.23 -22.43 34.83
N ARG A 109 25.08 -21.83 34.52
CA ARG A 109 24.53 -21.76 33.14
C ARG A 109 25.50 -21.04 32.21
N ASN A 110 25.99 -19.88 32.61
CA ASN A 110 26.94 -19.08 31.81
C ASN A 110 28.24 -19.82 31.58
N THR A 111 28.76 -20.53 32.60
CA THR A 111 29.95 -21.35 32.50
C THR A 111 29.74 -22.54 31.56
N PHE A 112 28.60 -23.20 31.65
CA PHE A 112 28.22 -24.29 30.74
C PHE A 112 28.14 -23.83 29.29
N LEU A 113 27.42 -22.71 29.05
CA LEU A 113 27.29 -22.11 27.70
C LEU A 113 28.66 -21.70 27.13
N ALA A 114 29.53 -21.10 27.94
CA ALA A 114 30.87 -20.71 27.51
C ALA A 114 31.71 -21.92 27.11
N THR A 115 31.66 -23.01 27.91
CA THR A 115 32.41 -24.27 27.64
C THR A 115 31.90 -24.95 26.36
N LYS A 116 30.56 -25.02 26.17
CA LYS A 116 29.96 -25.64 24.98
C LYS A 116 30.16 -24.76 23.73
N ALA A 117 30.11 -23.43 23.86
CA ALA A 117 30.42 -22.53 22.80
C ALA A 117 31.86 -22.71 22.31
N GLN A 118 32.81 -22.77 23.23
CA GLN A 118 34.22 -23.01 22.90
C GLN A 118 34.42 -24.32 22.15
N SER A 119 33.77 -25.42 22.60
CA SER A 119 33.83 -26.71 21.90
C SER A 119 33.18 -26.70 20.52
N ALA A 120 32.19 -25.85 20.29
CA ALA A 120 31.55 -25.65 18.99
C ALA A 120 32.23 -24.57 18.13
N GLY A 121 33.32 -23.96 18.58
CA GLY A 121 34.00 -22.86 17.88
C GLY A 121 33.19 -21.56 17.84
N LEU A 122 32.29 -21.34 18.80
CA LEU A 122 31.40 -20.20 18.92
C LEU A 122 31.78 -19.31 20.11
N SER A 123 31.38 -18.04 20.09
CA SER A 123 31.26 -17.27 21.32
C SER A 123 30.01 -17.69 22.12
N ALA A 124 29.99 -17.44 23.42
CA ALA A 124 28.81 -17.77 24.25
C ALA A 124 27.54 -17.00 23.72
N SER A 125 27.69 -15.77 23.30
CA SER A 125 26.59 -14.96 22.74
C SER A 125 26.10 -15.50 21.39
N GLN A 126 26.99 -16.01 20.55
CA GLN A 126 26.60 -16.65 19.27
C GLN A 126 25.84 -17.96 19.53
N LEU A 127 26.34 -18.80 20.44
CA LEU A 127 25.64 -20.01 20.83
C LEU A 127 24.25 -19.70 21.40
N GLU A 128 24.15 -18.73 22.32
CA GLU A 128 22.87 -18.32 22.89
C GLU A 128 21.91 -17.78 21.85
N SER A 129 22.39 -17.00 20.88
CA SER A 129 21.58 -16.51 19.77
C SER A 129 21.01 -17.66 18.92
N ILE A 130 21.82 -18.67 18.60
CA ILE A 130 21.36 -19.84 17.83
C ILE A 130 20.37 -20.68 18.64
N LEU A 131 20.64 -20.92 19.93
CA LEU A 131 19.74 -21.68 20.82
C LEU A 131 18.37 -20.97 21.01
N ASN A 132 18.35 -19.65 20.94
CA ASN A 132 17.12 -18.84 21.00
C ASN A 132 16.49 -18.61 19.62
N SER A 133 17.08 -19.13 18.54
CA SER A 133 16.53 -18.97 17.18
C SER A 133 15.32 -19.87 16.97
N GLY A 134 14.20 -19.26 16.60
CA GLY A 134 13.02 -20.01 16.15
C GLY A 134 13.03 -20.24 14.63
N PHE A 135 13.79 -19.43 13.91
CA PHE A 135 13.83 -19.44 12.45
C PHE A 135 15.23 -19.14 11.92
N PHE A 136 15.50 -19.61 10.71
CA PHE A 136 16.61 -19.08 9.93
C PHE A 136 16.27 -18.98 8.45
N TYR A 137 17.00 -18.11 7.72
CA TYR A 137 16.84 -17.99 6.28
C TYR A 137 18.17 -18.05 5.53
N VAL A 138 18.04 -18.44 4.26
CA VAL A 138 19.16 -18.57 3.32
C VAL A 138 18.85 -17.77 2.06
N PRO A 139 19.61 -16.70 1.74
CA PRO A 139 19.44 -15.92 0.55
C PRO A 139 20.03 -16.61 -0.68
N TYR A 140 19.35 -16.48 -1.82
CA TYR A 140 19.84 -17.00 -3.10
C TYR A 140 19.43 -16.13 -4.27
N VAL A 141 20.17 -16.23 -5.39
CA VAL A 141 19.86 -15.62 -6.68
C VAL A 141 19.56 -16.72 -7.66
N GLU A 142 18.30 -16.82 -8.06
CA GLU A 142 17.83 -17.82 -9.03
C GLU A 142 18.23 -17.43 -10.44
N TYR A 143 18.21 -16.13 -10.75
CA TYR A 143 18.53 -15.60 -12.07
C TYR A 143 19.15 -14.21 -11.96
N TYR A 144 20.15 -13.96 -12.79
CA TYR A 144 20.75 -12.64 -12.97
C TYR A 144 21.21 -12.47 -14.41
N LYS A 145 20.87 -11.33 -14.99
CA LYS A 145 21.35 -10.92 -16.32
C LYS A 145 21.57 -9.42 -16.35
N ARG A 146 22.67 -9.00 -16.91
CA ARG A 146 23.01 -7.61 -17.16
C ARG A 146 22.93 -7.35 -18.66
N ASN A 147 22.14 -6.36 -19.07
CA ASN A 147 22.02 -5.91 -20.45
C ASN A 147 22.47 -4.44 -20.54
N ILE A 148 23.20 -4.12 -21.61
CA ILE A 148 23.56 -2.75 -21.96
C ILE A 148 23.06 -2.51 -23.37
N SER A 149 22.25 -1.47 -23.55
CA SER A 149 21.78 -1.03 -24.86
C SER A 149 22.16 0.43 -25.10
N ARG A 150 22.53 0.74 -26.32
CA ARG A 150 22.87 2.09 -26.77
C ARG A 150 21.93 2.48 -27.90
N GLY A 151 21.49 3.73 -27.93
CA GLY A 151 20.57 4.22 -28.93
C GLY A 151 20.58 5.73 -29.05
N GLU A 152 19.71 6.23 -29.91
CA GLU A 152 19.44 7.65 -30.07
C GLU A 152 17.94 7.88 -29.86
N ARG A 153 17.57 8.97 -29.18
CA ARG A 153 16.18 9.41 -29.01
C ARG A 153 16.00 10.82 -29.53
N ASP A 154 14.83 11.09 -30.09
CA ASP A 154 14.45 12.40 -30.53
C ASP A 154 14.05 13.28 -29.33
N ILE A 155 14.70 14.41 -29.18
CA ILE A 155 14.29 15.47 -28.25
C ILE A 155 13.36 16.39 -28.99
N LYS A 156 12.13 16.54 -28.49
CA LYS A 156 11.07 17.39 -29.07
C LYS A 156 10.90 18.65 -28.24
N ASN A 157 10.54 19.75 -28.91
CA ASN A 157 10.08 20.98 -28.24
C ASN A 157 8.62 20.84 -27.77
N ASP A 158 8.09 21.90 -27.14
CA ASP A 158 6.71 21.94 -26.61
C ASP A 158 5.64 21.79 -27.71
N GLU A 159 6.00 22.05 -28.97
CA GLU A 159 5.16 21.87 -30.16
C GLU A 159 5.24 20.46 -30.74
N GLY A 160 6.00 19.55 -30.12
CA GLY A 160 6.19 18.17 -30.59
C GLY A 160 7.20 17.99 -31.75
N LYS A 161 7.88 19.07 -32.20
CA LYS A 161 8.87 19.05 -33.30
C LYS A 161 10.22 18.57 -32.78
N VAL A 162 10.86 17.64 -33.49
CA VAL A 162 12.20 17.16 -33.18
C VAL A 162 13.21 18.29 -33.36
N ILE A 163 13.89 18.67 -32.27
CA ILE A 163 14.91 19.73 -32.25
C ILE A 163 16.34 19.19 -32.27
N ARG A 164 16.56 17.99 -31.74
CA ARG A 164 17.86 17.30 -31.80
C ARG A 164 17.69 15.81 -31.54
N LYS A 165 18.70 15.02 -31.94
CA LYS A 165 18.88 13.64 -31.49
C LYS A 165 19.87 13.61 -30.33
N GLN A 166 19.57 12.81 -29.31
CA GLN A 166 20.43 12.60 -28.16
C GLN A 166 20.78 11.13 -28.03
N LYS A 167 22.06 10.84 -27.93
CA LYS A 167 22.53 9.48 -27.63
C LYS A 167 22.20 9.13 -26.19
N PHE A 168 21.95 7.86 -25.94
CA PHE A 168 21.76 7.34 -24.59
C PHE A 168 22.38 5.95 -24.45
N THR A 169 22.77 5.62 -23.21
CA THR A 169 23.11 4.27 -22.78
C THR A 169 22.13 3.85 -21.69
N ALA A 170 21.50 2.69 -21.86
CA ALA A 170 20.60 2.10 -20.89
C ALA A 170 21.25 0.86 -20.28
N PHE A 171 21.23 0.79 -18.97
CA PHE A 171 21.69 -0.33 -18.16
C PHE A 171 20.47 -1.02 -17.55
N GLU A 172 20.35 -2.31 -17.77
CA GLU A 172 19.26 -3.13 -17.27
C GLU A 172 19.83 -4.31 -16.49
N HIS A 173 19.34 -4.49 -15.26
CA HIS A 173 19.64 -5.65 -14.44
C HIS A 173 18.37 -6.43 -14.18
N GLU A 174 18.25 -7.56 -14.87
CA GLU A 174 17.20 -8.53 -14.64
C GLU A 174 17.62 -9.44 -13.49
N LEU A 175 16.85 -9.43 -12.39
CA LEU A 175 17.24 -10.09 -11.16
C LEU A 175 16.05 -10.81 -10.53
N LYS A 176 16.28 -12.09 -10.18
CA LYS A 176 15.34 -12.88 -9.39
C LYS A 176 16.05 -13.40 -8.15
N VAL A 177 15.71 -12.84 -7.02
CA VAL A 177 16.25 -13.21 -5.70
C VAL A 177 15.20 -13.90 -4.86
N GLY A 178 15.64 -14.67 -3.87
CA GLY A 178 14.74 -15.30 -2.92
C GLY A 178 15.38 -15.59 -1.58
N LEU A 179 14.53 -15.91 -0.62
CA LEU A 179 14.90 -16.44 0.67
C LEU A 179 14.20 -17.78 0.90
N LEU A 180 14.96 -18.75 1.33
CA LEU A 180 14.43 -20.01 1.87
C LEU A 180 14.32 -19.89 3.38
N TRP A 181 13.14 -20.09 3.90
CA TRP A 181 12.84 -20.02 5.32
C TRP A 181 12.71 -21.38 5.95
N PHE A 182 13.31 -21.53 7.12
CA PHE A 182 13.29 -22.76 7.91
C PHE A 182 12.92 -22.44 9.36
N ARG A 183 12.18 -23.38 9.98
CA ARG A 183 11.86 -23.37 11.41
C ARG A 183 12.81 -24.28 12.16
N LEU A 184 13.28 -23.80 13.28
CA LEU A 184 13.99 -24.57 14.28
C LEU A 184 13.01 -24.86 15.42
N SER A 185 12.79 -26.11 15.75
CA SER A 185 11.89 -26.52 16.84
C SER A 185 12.46 -27.65 17.64
N VAL A 186 12.05 -27.71 18.91
CA VAL A 186 12.35 -28.82 19.83
C VAL A 186 11.00 -29.31 20.31
N ASP A 187 10.70 -30.57 20.09
CA ASP A 187 9.43 -31.17 20.48
C ASP A 187 9.34 -31.42 22.01
N ARG A 188 8.19 -31.91 22.47
CA ARG A 188 7.96 -32.23 23.88
C ARG A 188 8.90 -33.33 24.42
N SER A 189 9.49 -34.13 23.54
CA SER A 189 10.49 -35.18 23.86
C SER A 189 11.91 -34.62 23.84
N ASN A 190 12.07 -33.28 23.73
CA ASN A 190 13.34 -32.58 23.55
C ASN A 190 14.13 -33.05 22.31
N THR A 191 13.42 -33.43 21.22
CA THR A 191 14.05 -33.79 19.97
C THR A 191 14.08 -32.55 19.06
N PRO A 192 15.28 -32.07 18.68
CA PRO A 192 15.41 -30.92 17.79
C PRO A 192 15.04 -31.30 16.35
N SER A 193 14.44 -30.38 15.63
CA SER A 193 14.11 -30.55 14.22
C SER A 193 14.30 -29.26 13.44
N VAL A 194 14.65 -29.44 12.16
CA VAL A 194 14.73 -28.36 11.15
C VAL A 194 13.69 -28.66 10.09
N SER A 195 12.74 -27.74 9.90
CA SER A 195 11.69 -27.90 8.90
C SER A 195 11.67 -26.73 7.93
N TYR A 196 11.54 -27.02 6.65
CA TYR A 196 11.32 -26.00 5.62
C TYR A 196 9.92 -25.39 5.75
N ILE A 197 9.83 -24.04 5.75
CA ILE A 197 8.58 -23.29 5.84
C ILE A 197 8.10 -22.89 4.46
N GLY A 198 8.98 -22.23 3.69
CA GLY A 198 8.59 -21.67 2.42
C GLY A 198 9.70 -20.87 1.74
N THR A 199 9.41 -20.40 0.53
CA THR A 199 10.30 -19.54 -0.26
C THR A 199 9.63 -18.21 -0.51
N ALA A 200 10.28 -17.11 -0.10
CA ALA A 200 9.93 -15.76 -0.51
C ALA A 200 10.72 -15.38 -1.74
N LYS A 201 10.07 -14.91 -2.81
CA LYS A 201 10.70 -14.54 -4.09
C LYS A 201 10.41 -13.10 -4.48
N GLY A 202 11.41 -12.42 -5.05
CA GLY A 202 11.29 -11.11 -5.67
C GLY A 202 11.93 -11.09 -7.05
N TRP A 203 11.26 -10.45 -8.00
CA TRP A 203 11.75 -10.29 -9.36
C TRP A 203 11.66 -8.82 -9.80
N ARG A 204 12.66 -8.38 -10.57
CA ARG A 204 12.70 -7.06 -11.17
C ARG A 204 13.43 -7.07 -12.51
N ASN A 205 12.91 -6.28 -13.45
CA ASN A 205 13.44 -6.09 -14.79
C ASN A 205 13.10 -4.66 -15.28
N ASP A 206 13.68 -3.63 -14.65
CA ASP A 206 13.50 -2.25 -15.11
C ASP A 206 14.81 -1.66 -15.61
N PRO A 207 14.85 -1.17 -16.86
CA PRO A 207 16.00 -0.46 -17.37
C PRO A 207 16.14 0.93 -16.74
N VAL A 208 17.35 1.28 -16.33
CA VAL A 208 17.73 2.66 -16.00
C VAL A 208 18.52 3.20 -17.16
N SER A 209 18.03 4.25 -17.83
CA SER A 209 18.71 4.89 -18.94
C SER A 209 19.31 6.23 -18.53
N ARG A 210 20.54 6.48 -18.92
CA ARG A 210 21.14 7.82 -18.87
C ARG A 210 21.22 8.40 -20.28
N SER A 211 20.83 9.66 -20.39
CA SER A 211 21.07 10.45 -21.59
C SER A 211 22.39 11.16 -21.43
N ASP A 212 23.24 11.06 -22.41
CA ASP A 212 24.51 11.72 -22.32
C ASP A 212 25.05 12.18 -23.67
N ASP A 213 25.52 13.42 -23.74
CA ASP A 213 26.38 13.92 -24.80
C ASP A 213 27.85 13.54 -24.53
N GLN A 214 28.15 12.94 -23.35
CA GLN A 214 29.50 12.62 -22.86
C GLN A 214 29.65 11.14 -22.44
N ASP A 215 28.58 10.33 -22.46
CA ASP A 215 28.64 8.95 -21.99
C ASP A 215 29.03 8.00 -23.13
N ASP A 216 30.24 7.50 -23.05
CA ASP A 216 30.76 6.42 -23.92
C ASP A 216 30.24 5.03 -23.49
N GLY A 217 29.31 4.96 -22.50
CA GLY A 217 28.74 3.72 -21.96
C GLY A 217 29.61 3.05 -20.91
N THR A 218 30.59 3.75 -20.36
CA THR A 218 31.47 3.29 -19.28
C THR A 218 31.12 3.88 -17.91
N ASP A 219 30.01 4.63 -17.79
CA ASP A 219 29.56 5.20 -16.52
C ASP A 219 29.16 4.10 -15.51
N GLY A 220 30.15 3.64 -14.73
CA GLY A 220 29.96 2.65 -13.68
C GLY A 220 28.95 3.07 -12.61
N ASN A 221 28.63 4.36 -12.50
CA ASN A 221 27.61 4.88 -11.58
C ASN A 221 26.21 4.54 -12.07
N ALA A 222 25.88 4.76 -13.33
CA ALA A 222 24.57 4.45 -13.88
C ALA A 222 24.28 2.93 -13.85
N ASP A 223 25.29 2.13 -14.17
CA ASP A 223 25.22 0.67 -14.07
C ASP A 223 24.96 0.21 -12.63
N TRP A 224 25.69 0.79 -11.67
CA TRP A 224 25.50 0.48 -10.25
C TRP A 224 24.13 0.96 -9.73
N GLU A 225 23.67 2.13 -10.14
CA GLU A 225 22.32 2.63 -9.81
C GLU A 225 21.22 1.72 -10.34
N ALA A 226 21.34 1.26 -11.59
CA ALA A 226 20.40 0.30 -12.18
C ALA A 226 20.38 -1.01 -11.38
N PHE A 227 21.56 -1.52 -11.02
CA PHE A 227 21.68 -2.73 -10.20
C PHE A 227 21.04 -2.54 -8.82
N THR A 228 21.39 -1.49 -8.10
CA THR A 228 20.87 -1.23 -6.74
C THR A 228 19.36 -0.98 -6.73
N SER A 229 18.83 -0.31 -7.76
CA SER A 229 17.39 -0.14 -7.95
C SER A 229 16.68 -1.48 -8.11
N ALA A 230 17.17 -2.35 -9.00
CA ALA A 230 16.62 -3.69 -9.21
C ALA A 230 16.65 -4.54 -7.93
N VAL A 231 17.78 -4.49 -7.19
CA VAL A 231 17.93 -5.22 -5.93
C VAL A 231 16.96 -4.70 -4.87
N ASN A 232 16.84 -3.39 -4.67
CA ASN A 232 15.99 -2.82 -3.64
C ASN A 232 14.51 -3.17 -3.85
N VAL A 233 14.03 -3.12 -5.09
CA VAL A 233 12.65 -3.50 -5.41
C VAL A 233 12.44 -5.01 -5.24
N SER A 234 13.39 -5.83 -5.70
CA SER A 234 13.30 -7.28 -5.52
C SER A 234 13.35 -7.68 -4.04
N ALA A 235 14.20 -7.02 -3.24
CA ALA A 235 14.28 -7.23 -1.80
C ALA A 235 12.99 -6.82 -1.07
N LEU A 236 12.38 -5.69 -1.47
CA LEU A 236 11.08 -5.27 -0.96
C LEU A 236 10.01 -6.33 -1.22
N ASN A 237 9.96 -6.88 -2.44
CA ASN A 237 9.02 -7.94 -2.78
C ASN A 237 9.26 -9.21 -1.94
N VAL A 238 10.53 -9.60 -1.72
CA VAL A 238 10.87 -10.72 -0.82
C VAL A 238 10.41 -10.45 0.61
N GLY A 239 10.60 -9.23 1.12
CA GLY A 239 10.11 -8.83 2.44
C GLY A 239 8.59 -8.96 2.56
N ASN A 240 7.86 -8.55 1.54
CA ASN A 240 6.40 -8.64 1.48
C ASN A 240 5.93 -10.10 1.42
N GLU A 241 6.57 -10.94 0.60
CA GLU A 241 6.27 -12.37 0.53
C GLU A 241 6.57 -13.08 1.87
N THR A 242 7.65 -12.68 2.56
CA THR A 242 7.96 -13.17 3.91
C THR A 242 6.83 -12.85 4.89
N LYS A 243 6.34 -11.62 4.90
CA LYS A 243 5.27 -11.18 5.81
C LYS A 243 3.93 -11.91 5.59
N LYS A 244 3.70 -12.45 4.39
CA LYS A 244 2.51 -13.25 4.07
C LYS A 244 2.56 -14.67 4.62
N MET A 245 3.74 -15.18 4.99
CA MET A 245 3.85 -16.52 5.55
C MET A 245 3.22 -16.58 6.93
N ASP A 246 2.47 -17.64 7.19
CA ASP A 246 1.72 -17.83 8.45
C ASP A 246 2.58 -17.72 9.70
N GLU A 247 3.82 -18.16 9.63
CA GLU A 247 4.81 -18.12 10.69
C GLU A 247 5.23 -16.71 11.09
N PHE A 248 5.12 -15.78 10.14
CA PHE A 248 5.48 -14.37 10.31
C PHE A 248 4.29 -13.45 10.48
N THR A 249 3.08 -13.99 10.63
CA THR A 249 1.90 -13.25 11.04
C THR A 249 1.86 -13.18 12.57
N LEU A 250 1.62 -12.01 13.14
CA LEU A 250 1.55 -11.87 14.59
C LEU A 250 0.37 -12.66 15.15
N SER A 251 0.64 -13.52 16.11
CA SER A 251 -0.38 -14.32 16.78
C SER A 251 -0.27 -14.15 18.29
N GLY A 252 -1.39 -14.21 18.98
CA GLY A 252 -1.48 -14.12 20.44
C GLY A 252 -2.69 -14.87 20.98
N GLY A 253 -3.02 -14.64 22.23
CA GLY A 253 -4.16 -15.26 22.92
C GLY A 253 -5.06 -14.22 23.58
N ILE A 254 -6.34 -14.54 23.67
CA ILE A 254 -7.32 -13.80 24.48
C ILE A 254 -7.07 -14.16 25.94
N THR A 255 -6.81 -13.16 26.77
CA THR A 255 -6.60 -13.33 28.23
C THR A 255 -7.87 -13.09 29.03
N GLU A 256 -8.70 -12.15 28.56
CA GLU A 256 -9.93 -11.76 29.23
C GLU A 256 -10.98 -11.32 28.21
N VAL A 257 -12.24 -11.52 28.51
CA VAL A 257 -13.37 -11.15 27.67
C VAL A 257 -14.27 -10.18 28.42
N SER A 258 -14.65 -9.10 27.73
CA SER A 258 -15.60 -8.10 28.22
C SER A 258 -16.82 -8.00 27.29
N SER A 259 -17.83 -7.23 27.66
CA SER A 259 -19.07 -7.08 26.87
C SER A 259 -18.85 -6.55 25.45
N PHE A 260 -17.80 -5.75 25.22
CA PHE A 260 -17.56 -5.10 23.93
C PHE A 260 -16.21 -5.43 23.31
N GLY A 261 -15.39 -6.26 23.96
CA GLY A 261 -14.08 -6.57 23.47
C GLY A 261 -13.34 -7.59 24.33
N VAL A 262 -12.05 -7.73 24.04
CA VAL A 262 -11.16 -8.71 24.65
C VAL A 262 -9.82 -8.07 24.98
N ASN A 263 -9.15 -8.58 26.00
CA ASN A 263 -7.76 -8.28 26.29
C ASN A 263 -6.87 -9.34 25.65
N LEU A 264 -5.75 -8.90 25.07
CA LEU A 264 -4.78 -9.75 24.37
C LEU A 264 -3.44 -9.72 25.09
N ASN A 265 -2.74 -10.85 25.13
CA ASN A 265 -1.36 -10.95 25.64
C ASN A 265 -0.32 -10.36 24.68
N LEU A 266 -0.69 -9.40 23.88
CA LEU A 266 0.12 -8.69 22.89
C LEU A 266 0.19 -7.21 23.26
N GLY A 267 1.30 -6.55 22.89
CA GLY A 267 1.48 -5.13 23.19
C GLY A 267 2.55 -4.47 22.33
N THR A 268 3.13 -3.40 22.85
CA THR A 268 4.19 -2.64 22.16
C THR A 268 5.44 -3.47 21.89
N ARG A 269 5.73 -4.50 22.68
CA ARG A 269 6.87 -5.41 22.50
C ARG A 269 6.75 -6.17 21.19
N GLU A 270 5.54 -6.62 20.87
CA GLU A 270 5.23 -7.40 19.66
C GLU A 270 4.97 -6.51 18.43
N GLY A 271 4.96 -5.19 18.59
CA GLY A 271 4.72 -4.24 17.51
C GLY A 271 3.23 -4.02 17.20
N VAL A 272 2.34 -4.31 18.15
CA VAL A 272 0.90 -4.03 18.00
C VAL A 272 0.67 -2.53 17.83
N GLY A 273 -0.09 -2.17 16.80
CA GLY A 273 -0.52 -0.80 16.53
C GLY A 273 -1.97 -0.54 16.91
N LEU A 274 -2.32 0.74 17.07
CA LEU A 274 -3.70 1.16 17.23
C LEU A 274 -4.45 0.96 15.92
N ASP A 275 -5.67 0.41 15.99
CA ASP A 275 -6.53 0.01 14.87
C ASP A 275 -6.10 -1.23 14.09
N ASP A 276 -5.02 -1.91 14.49
CA ASP A 276 -4.69 -3.22 13.93
C ASP A 276 -5.86 -4.18 14.07
N SER A 277 -6.03 -5.03 13.08
CA SER A 277 -7.11 -6.01 12.99
C SER A 277 -6.59 -7.43 13.20
N TYR A 278 -7.34 -8.26 13.92
CA TYR A 278 -7.00 -9.66 14.17
C TYR A 278 -8.19 -10.56 13.94
N TRP A 279 -7.98 -11.71 13.30
CA TRP A 279 -8.92 -12.83 13.35
C TRP A 279 -8.90 -13.43 14.75
N VAL A 280 -10.06 -13.82 15.25
CA VAL A 280 -10.19 -14.72 16.39
C VAL A 280 -10.37 -16.12 15.84
N GLU A 281 -9.49 -17.04 16.25
CA GLU A 281 -9.44 -18.42 15.78
C GLU A 281 -9.60 -19.39 16.93
N GLU A 282 -10.31 -20.48 16.68
CA GLU A 282 -10.51 -21.60 17.59
C GLU A 282 -9.97 -22.87 16.95
N ASP A 283 -9.25 -23.66 17.75
CA ASP A 283 -8.79 -24.98 17.33
C ASP A 283 -9.97 -25.96 17.38
N VAL A 284 -10.34 -26.52 16.24
CA VAL A 284 -11.45 -27.47 16.08
C VAL A 284 -10.91 -28.80 15.57
N GLU A 285 -11.25 -29.89 16.24
CA GLU A 285 -10.92 -31.26 15.82
C GLU A 285 -11.98 -31.75 14.83
N ASP A 286 -11.57 -32.24 13.67
CA ASP A 286 -12.46 -32.85 12.68
C ASP A 286 -12.80 -34.31 13.03
N GLU A 287 -13.73 -34.93 12.30
CA GLU A 287 -14.14 -36.32 12.52
C GLU A 287 -13.00 -37.34 12.34
N ALA A 288 -11.90 -36.94 11.68
CA ALA A 288 -10.71 -37.78 11.48
C ALA A 288 -9.63 -37.56 12.55
N GLY A 289 -9.87 -36.67 13.54
CA GLY A 289 -8.93 -36.34 14.61
C GLY A 289 -7.88 -35.30 14.24
N ASN A 290 -8.03 -34.62 13.08
CA ASN A 290 -7.12 -33.54 12.70
C ASN A 290 -7.57 -32.23 13.35
N ILE A 291 -6.60 -31.48 13.90
CA ILE A 291 -6.87 -30.17 14.49
C ILE A 291 -6.72 -29.12 13.40
N GLY A 292 -7.82 -28.44 13.08
CA GLY A 292 -7.90 -27.30 12.18
C GLY A 292 -8.21 -26.00 12.94
N LYS A 293 -8.04 -24.84 12.29
CA LYS A 293 -8.41 -23.54 12.86
C LYS A 293 -9.66 -23.00 12.20
N GLU A 294 -10.67 -22.69 13.01
CA GLU A 294 -11.90 -22.03 12.56
C GLU A 294 -11.92 -20.55 12.97
N ARG A 295 -12.24 -19.66 12.02
CA ARG A 295 -12.39 -18.24 12.30
C ARG A 295 -13.73 -17.95 12.93
N ARG A 296 -13.73 -17.41 14.15
CA ARG A 296 -14.95 -17.07 14.91
C ARG A 296 -15.40 -15.63 14.69
N GLY A 297 -14.52 -14.76 14.19
CA GLY A 297 -14.79 -13.36 13.92
C GLY A 297 -13.51 -12.54 13.89
N PHE A 298 -13.63 -11.21 13.94
CA PHE A 298 -12.46 -10.34 14.01
C PHE A 298 -12.64 -9.19 15.01
N ILE A 299 -11.51 -8.70 15.48
CA ILE A 299 -11.37 -7.66 16.49
C ILE A 299 -10.43 -6.57 15.98
N LYS A 300 -10.54 -5.35 16.56
CA LYS A 300 -9.65 -4.22 16.24
C LYS A 300 -9.08 -3.64 17.53
N ILE A 301 -7.78 -3.36 17.55
CA ILE A 301 -7.07 -2.79 18.69
C ILE A 301 -7.57 -1.35 18.94
N ARG A 302 -7.96 -1.08 20.20
CA ARG A 302 -8.41 0.25 20.66
C ARG A 302 -7.52 0.86 21.74
N ARG A 303 -6.71 0.04 22.36
CA ARG A 303 -5.67 0.47 23.30
C ARG A 303 -4.52 -0.51 23.26
N VAL A 304 -3.32 -0.01 23.05
CA VAL A 304 -2.10 -0.81 23.03
C VAL A 304 -1.51 -0.86 24.44
N GLY A 305 -1.25 -2.06 24.93
CA GLY A 305 -0.58 -2.29 26.20
C GLY A 305 0.93 -2.05 26.08
N ASN A 306 1.52 -1.30 27.01
CA ASN A 306 2.96 -1.10 27.06
C ASN A 306 3.65 -2.23 27.83
N ASN A 307 3.67 -3.43 27.27
CA ASN A 307 4.29 -4.60 27.85
C ASN A 307 5.83 -4.61 27.78
N ARG A 308 6.45 -3.53 27.27
CA ARG A 308 7.89 -3.28 27.45
C ARG A 308 8.21 -2.76 28.84
N ALA A 309 7.30 -1.96 29.42
CA ALA A 309 7.45 -1.38 30.73
C ALA A 309 6.84 -2.28 31.84
N ASP A 310 5.72 -2.92 31.55
CA ASP A 310 4.98 -3.78 32.46
C ASP A 310 4.48 -5.02 31.70
N GLU A 311 5.05 -6.18 31.99
CA GLU A 311 4.72 -7.46 31.31
C GLU A 311 3.25 -7.85 31.43
N SER A 312 2.52 -7.32 32.43
CA SER A 312 1.09 -7.52 32.60
C SER A 312 0.22 -6.55 31.83
N ALA A 313 0.80 -5.58 31.12
CA ALA A 313 0.06 -4.60 30.36
C ALA A 313 -0.46 -5.20 29.04
N PHE A 314 -1.73 -5.56 28.99
CA PHE A 314 -2.41 -6.15 27.85
C PHE A 314 -3.02 -5.07 26.93
N SER A 315 -3.09 -5.38 25.64
CA SER A 315 -3.83 -4.56 24.69
C SER A 315 -5.32 -4.90 24.74
N TYR A 316 -6.15 -3.87 24.61
CA TYR A 316 -7.60 -4.04 24.50
C TYR A 316 -8.03 -3.94 23.03
N ALA A 317 -8.79 -4.94 22.58
CA ALA A 317 -9.37 -4.99 21.25
C ALA A 317 -10.91 -5.00 21.32
N GLN A 318 -11.54 -4.18 20.50
CA GLN A 318 -12.98 -4.15 20.33
C GLN A 318 -13.45 -5.29 19.42
N THR A 319 -14.50 -6.00 19.83
CA THR A 319 -15.14 -7.00 18.97
C THR A 319 -15.92 -6.31 17.85
N ILE A 320 -15.55 -6.59 16.61
CA ILE A 320 -16.25 -6.09 15.42
C ILE A 320 -17.26 -7.14 14.92
N THR A 321 -16.82 -8.38 14.71
CA THR A 321 -17.72 -9.49 14.37
C THR A 321 -17.47 -10.68 15.27
N GLY A 322 -18.40 -11.60 15.27
CA GLY A 322 -18.33 -12.79 16.12
C GLY A 322 -18.95 -12.58 17.50
N SER A 323 -19.06 -13.66 18.25
CA SER A 323 -19.63 -13.70 19.61
C SER A 323 -19.07 -14.89 20.37
N ASN A 324 -19.35 -14.95 21.67
CA ASN A 324 -19.02 -16.07 22.54
C ASN A 324 -17.49 -16.36 22.57
N TYR A 325 -16.69 -15.31 22.58
CA TYR A 325 -15.27 -15.48 22.80
C TYR A 325 -14.99 -15.92 24.23
N SER A 326 -13.92 -16.68 24.39
CA SER A 326 -13.46 -17.15 25.71
C SER A 326 -11.95 -16.91 25.86
N PRO A 327 -11.45 -16.77 27.09
CA PRO A 327 -10.02 -16.80 27.35
C PRO A 327 -9.41 -18.09 26.81
N GLY A 328 -8.23 -17.98 26.19
CA GLY A 328 -7.52 -19.09 25.57
C GLY A 328 -7.71 -19.21 24.07
N LEU A 329 -8.70 -18.55 23.44
CA LEU A 329 -8.78 -18.48 21.99
C LEU A 329 -7.56 -17.76 21.40
N SER A 330 -7.11 -18.22 20.24
CA SER A 330 -6.01 -17.61 19.52
C SER A 330 -6.47 -16.41 18.71
N VAL A 331 -5.57 -15.43 18.54
CA VAL A 331 -5.76 -14.31 17.62
C VAL A 331 -4.63 -14.27 16.62
N LYS A 332 -4.95 -13.93 15.36
CA LYS A 332 -3.99 -13.84 14.26
C LYS A 332 -4.15 -12.52 13.53
N GLU A 333 -3.06 -11.79 13.38
CA GLU A 333 -3.02 -10.49 12.70
C GLU A 333 -3.59 -10.58 11.27
N ILE A 334 -4.30 -9.51 10.89
CA ILE A 334 -4.71 -9.26 9.51
C ILE A 334 -3.87 -8.08 9.03
N PRO A 335 -2.75 -8.33 8.33
CA PRO A 335 -1.82 -7.28 7.97
C PRO A 335 -2.46 -6.29 7.00
N MET A 336 -2.52 -5.01 7.39
CA MET A 336 -3.09 -3.90 6.63
C MET A 336 -2.06 -2.78 6.50
N ILE A 337 -2.06 -2.05 5.38
CA ILE A 337 -1.17 -0.88 5.22
C ILE A 337 -1.74 0.41 5.84
N GLY A 338 -2.94 0.35 6.41
CA GLY A 338 -3.62 1.53 6.97
C GLY A 338 -4.17 2.48 5.90
N ILE A 339 -4.40 2.00 4.69
CA ILE A 339 -5.03 2.76 3.59
C ILE A 339 -6.32 2.06 3.18
N ASN A 340 -7.38 2.85 3.03
CA ASN A 340 -8.65 2.40 2.47
C ASN A 340 -8.87 3.07 1.11
N ALA A 341 -9.40 2.32 0.16
CA ALA A 341 -9.93 2.81 -1.10
C ALA A 341 -11.47 2.72 -1.07
N LEU A 342 -12.14 3.83 -1.34
CA LEU A 342 -13.59 3.91 -1.37
C LEU A 342 -14.04 4.26 -2.78
N PHE A 343 -15.03 3.53 -3.24
CA PHE A 343 -15.67 3.78 -4.52
C PHE A 343 -17.18 3.80 -4.33
N GLY A 344 -17.88 4.73 -4.99
CA GLY A 344 -19.31 4.84 -4.82
C GLY A 344 -20.02 5.75 -5.81
N LEU A 345 -21.28 5.98 -5.51
CA LEU A 345 -22.15 6.89 -6.24
C LEU A 345 -22.70 7.94 -5.29
N GLY A 346 -22.70 9.19 -5.73
CA GLY A 346 -23.19 10.31 -4.94
C GLY A 346 -24.06 11.27 -5.76
N SER A 347 -24.95 11.92 -5.06
CA SER A 347 -25.72 13.05 -5.57
C SER A 347 -24.91 14.32 -5.36
N LEU A 348 -24.67 15.06 -6.42
CA LEU A 348 -23.92 16.31 -6.46
C LEU A 348 -24.90 17.48 -6.45
N PRO A 349 -25.05 18.23 -5.34
CA PRO A 349 -26.03 19.33 -5.26
C PRO A 349 -25.51 20.56 -6.01
N VAL A 350 -25.77 20.63 -7.30
CA VAL A 350 -25.43 21.76 -8.16
C VAL A 350 -26.71 22.36 -8.72
N LYS A 351 -26.89 23.65 -8.46
CA LYS A 351 -28.04 24.42 -9.01
C LYS A 351 -27.53 25.59 -9.79
N ILE A 352 -27.89 25.66 -11.07
CA ILE A 352 -27.60 26.78 -11.99
C ILE A 352 -28.93 27.50 -12.23
N ALA A 353 -28.96 28.79 -11.91
CA ALA A 353 -30.16 29.59 -12.07
C ALA A 353 -30.42 29.93 -13.58
N PRO A 354 -31.67 30.21 -13.95
CA PRO A 354 -31.98 30.75 -15.27
C PRO A 354 -31.15 32.00 -15.57
N PHE A 355 -30.66 32.10 -16.81
CA PHE A 355 -29.75 33.15 -17.22
C PHE A 355 -29.88 33.39 -18.72
N ASP A 356 -29.77 34.64 -19.16
CA ASP A 356 -29.79 35.00 -20.58
C ASP A 356 -28.92 36.23 -20.83
N ASN A 357 -27.85 36.08 -21.59
CA ASN A 357 -26.96 37.17 -21.94
C ASN A 357 -26.92 37.45 -23.46
N ARG A 358 -27.97 37.09 -24.19
CA ARG A 358 -28.04 37.34 -25.66
C ARG A 358 -27.85 38.80 -26.04
N ALA A 359 -28.25 39.73 -25.18
CA ALA A 359 -28.08 41.17 -25.41
C ALA A 359 -26.63 41.65 -25.21
N THR A 360 -25.87 41.07 -24.30
CA THR A 360 -24.52 41.51 -23.89
C THR A 360 -23.40 40.67 -24.44
N LYS A 361 -23.65 39.36 -24.69
CA LYS A 361 -22.71 38.33 -25.14
C LYS A 361 -21.45 38.26 -24.30
N PHE A 362 -20.69 37.16 -24.45
CA PHE A 362 -19.33 37.04 -23.93
C PHE A 362 -18.36 37.47 -25.03
N ALA A 363 -17.57 38.52 -24.77
CA ALA A 363 -16.66 39.11 -25.74
C ALA A 363 -15.32 38.37 -25.76
N LEU A 364 -15.03 37.66 -26.86
CA LEU A 364 -13.80 36.89 -27.08
C LEU A 364 -13.15 37.23 -28.44
N SER A 365 -13.03 38.49 -28.73
CA SER A 365 -12.57 38.98 -30.03
C SER A 365 -13.58 38.62 -31.15
N ASN A 366 -13.29 37.86 -32.14
CA ASN A 366 -14.21 37.52 -33.23
C ASN A 366 -15.12 36.32 -32.97
N ASP A 367 -15.03 35.72 -31.77
CA ASP A 367 -15.73 34.48 -31.40
C ASP A 367 -16.78 34.72 -30.29
N ASP A 368 -17.39 35.93 -30.27
CA ASP A 368 -18.39 36.27 -29.27
C ASP A 368 -19.57 35.30 -29.30
N PHE A 369 -19.99 34.82 -28.15
CA PHE A 369 -21.12 33.92 -28.00
C PHE A 369 -22.03 34.34 -26.85
N ALA A 370 -23.24 33.79 -26.80
CA ALA A 370 -24.18 33.99 -25.71
C ALA A 370 -24.72 32.65 -25.22
N VAL A 371 -25.23 32.66 -24.00
CA VAL A 371 -25.85 31.48 -23.39
C VAL A 371 -27.19 31.87 -22.78
N ALA A 372 -28.20 31.06 -23.01
CA ALA A 372 -29.45 31.13 -22.28
C ALA A 372 -29.72 29.80 -21.56
N VAL A 373 -29.80 29.83 -20.23
CA VAL A 373 -30.24 28.74 -19.38
C VAL A 373 -31.69 28.98 -19.02
N THR A 374 -32.59 28.08 -19.41
CA THR A 374 -34.06 28.31 -19.35
C THR A 374 -34.73 27.61 -18.14
N GLY A 375 -34.10 26.61 -17.54
CA GLY A 375 -34.65 25.86 -16.43
C GLY A 375 -33.67 25.72 -15.26
N GLU A 376 -34.16 25.34 -14.08
CA GLU A 376 -33.31 24.94 -12.96
C GLU A 376 -32.69 23.59 -13.23
N THR A 377 -31.38 23.43 -12.93
CA THR A 377 -30.70 22.16 -13.01
C THR A 377 -31.15 21.21 -11.89
N LYS A 378 -31.21 19.92 -12.19
CA LYS A 378 -31.38 18.88 -11.20
C LYS A 378 -30.01 18.49 -10.63
N ASN A 379 -29.99 18.01 -9.38
CA ASN A 379 -28.75 17.47 -8.80
C ASN A 379 -28.16 16.43 -9.75
N ALA A 380 -26.87 16.55 -10.03
CA ALA A 380 -26.15 15.52 -10.76
C ALA A 380 -25.99 14.26 -9.90
N ILE A 381 -25.87 13.13 -10.56
CA ILE A 381 -25.49 11.86 -9.92
C ILE A 381 -24.21 11.41 -10.62
N GLY A 382 -23.23 10.98 -9.86
CA GLY A 382 -21.99 10.53 -10.44
C GLY A 382 -21.14 9.67 -9.52
N PRO A 383 -20.15 8.98 -10.10
CA PRO A 383 -19.20 8.20 -9.35
C PRO A 383 -18.24 9.11 -8.58
N PHE A 384 -17.77 8.58 -7.45
CA PHE A 384 -16.67 9.14 -6.72
C PHE A 384 -15.64 8.07 -6.39
N PHE A 385 -14.42 8.52 -6.16
CA PHE A 385 -13.31 7.71 -5.71
C PHE A 385 -12.55 8.44 -4.61
N TRP A 386 -12.40 7.80 -3.45
CA TRP A 386 -11.75 8.37 -2.28
C TRP A 386 -10.70 7.44 -1.72
N PHE A 387 -9.66 8.03 -1.12
CA PHE A 387 -8.68 7.36 -0.30
C PHE A 387 -8.77 7.84 1.14
N GLN A 388 -8.51 6.94 2.09
CA GLN A 388 -8.39 7.26 3.52
C GLN A 388 -7.10 6.66 4.05
N GLY A 389 -6.23 7.48 4.65
CA GLY A 389 -5.03 7.05 5.34
C GLY A 389 -5.23 7.07 6.86
N ASN A 390 -4.90 5.98 7.56
CA ASN A 390 -5.04 5.88 9.00
C ASN A 390 -4.03 6.81 9.70
N MET A 391 -4.53 7.72 10.53
CA MET A 391 -3.72 8.66 11.30
C MET A 391 -3.44 8.19 12.74
N ALA A 392 -4.02 7.08 13.17
CA ALA A 392 -3.87 6.57 14.53
C ALA A 392 -2.41 6.37 14.97
N PRO A 393 -1.48 5.88 14.12
CA PRO A 393 -0.07 5.73 14.49
C PRO A 393 0.62 7.06 14.87
N GLY A 394 0.22 8.16 14.22
CA GLY A 394 0.82 9.49 14.48
C GLY A 394 0.07 10.33 15.51
N THR A 395 -1.22 10.09 15.73
CA THR A 395 -2.08 10.91 16.60
C THR A 395 -2.51 10.22 17.89
N SER A 396 -2.35 8.91 17.98
CA SER A 396 -2.91 8.06 19.03
C SER A 396 -4.45 8.14 19.16
N ILE A 397 -5.14 8.58 18.11
CA ILE A 397 -6.60 8.65 18.03
C ILE A 397 -7.11 7.53 17.14
N SER A 398 -7.72 6.50 17.73
CA SER A 398 -8.29 5.36 17.00
C SER A 398 -9.31 5.81 15.96
N GLU A 399 -9.33 5.19 14.78
CA GLU A 399 -10.26 5.44 13.68
C GLU A 399 -10.33 6.92 13.25
N LEU A 400 -9.22 7.62 13.33
CA LEU A 400 -9.03 8.93 12.71
C LEU A 400 -8.30 8.75 11.38
N TRP A 401 -8.87 9.30 10.31
CA TRP A 401 -8.40 9.10 8.95
C TRP A 401 -8.20 10.43 8.24
N LEU A 402 -7.09 10.61 7.52
CA LEU A 402 -6.96 11.62 6.49
C LEU A 402 -7.71 11.13 5.25
N HIS A 403 -8.53 12.00 4.66
CA HIS A 403 -9.36 11.68 3.51
C HIS A 403 -8.99 12.57 2.32
N ALA A 404 -8.92 12.00 1.13
CA ALA A 404 -8.77 12.73 -0.13
C ALA A 404 -9.48 12.01 -1.26
N GLY A 405 -10.05 12.76 -2.20
CA GLY A 405 -10.72 12.15 -3.33
C GLY A 405 -11.31 13.11 -4.33
N ALA A 406 -12.08 12.55 -5.26
CA ALA A 406 -12.75 13.28 -6.32
C ALA A 406 -14.06 12.61 -6.71
N ALA A 407 -14.96 13.41 -7.26
CA ALA A 407 -16.20 12.95 -7.87
C ALA A 407 -16.45 13.70 -9.19
N ILE A 408 -17.17 13.05 -10.09
CA ILE A 408 -17.61 13.63 -11.35
C ILE A 408 -19.07 13.23 -11.60
N GLY A 409 -19.87 14.16 -12.11
CA GLY A 409 -21.25 13.89 -12.47
C GLY A 409 -21.67 14.64 -13.72
N PHE A 410 -22.69 14.13 -14.36
CA PHE A 410 -23.30 14.76 -15.52
C PHE A 410 -24.47 15.63 -15.07
N LEU A 411 -24.46 16.88 -15.52
CA LEU A 411 -25.55 17.82 -15.30
C LEU A 411 -26.49 17.79 -16.50
N SER A 412 -27.79 17.78 -16.22
CA SER A 412 -28.80 18.08 -17.22
C SER A 412 -29.16 19.56 -17.09
N VAL A 413 -28.74 20.35 -18.05
CA VAL A 413 -29.00 21.79 -18.12
C VAL A 413 -29.87 22.10 -19.34
N GLU A 414 -31.05 22.65 -19.10
CA GLU A 414 -31.90 23.11 -20.18
C GLU A 414 -31.47 24.50 -20.63
N GLY A 415 -31.05 24.63 -21.88
CA GLY A 415 -30.57 25.90 -22.39
C GLY A 415 -29.88 25.79 -23.75
N LYS A 416 -29.43 26.91 -24.26
CA LYS A 416 -28.77 27.00 -25.56
C LYS A 416 -27.56 27.91 -25.52
N PHE A 417 -26.55 27.54 -26.32
CA PHE A 417 -25.49 28.42 -26.75
C PHE A 417 -25.88 29.07 -28.05
N TYR A 418 -25.73 30.38 -28.15
CA TYR A 418 -25.92 31.17 -29.36
C TYR A 418 -24.53 31.50 -29.91
N LEU A 419 -24.15 30.82 -30.98
CA LEU A 419 -22.79 30.81 -31.51
C LEU A 419 -22.66 31.72 -32.74
N PRO A 420 -21.45 32.22 -33.09
CA PRO A 420 -21.20 32.94 -34.31
C PRO A 420 -21.61 32.11 -35.53
N LYS A 421 -22.27 32.76 -36.48
CA LYS A 421 -22.64 32.19 -37.78
C LYS A 421 -21.88 32.89 -38.88
N TYR A 422 -21.30 32.10 -39.78
CA TYR A 422 -20.58 32.62 -40.93
C TYR A 422 -21.29 32.24 -42.22
N THR A 423 -21.18 33.12 -43.24
CA THR A 423 -21.65 32.82 -44.61
C THR A 423 -20.71 31.83 -45.28
N SER A 424 -21.13 31.27 -46.42
CA SER A 424 -20.28 30.41 -47.26
C SER A 424 -19.00 31.11 -47.78
N SER A 425 -18.94 32.44 -47.73
CA SER A 425 -17.75 33.25 -48.03
C SER A 425 -16.89 33.57 -46.81
N GLY A 426 -17.21 33.04 -45.63
CA GLY A 426 -16.48 33.28 -44.37
C GLY A 426 -16.79 34.63 -43.70
N ALA A 427 -17.77 35.40 -44.18
CA ALA A 427 -18.17 36.63 -43.54
C ALA A 427 -19.10 36.38 -42.35
N PHE A 428 -18.91 37.13 -41.25
CA PHE A 428 -19.78 37.06 -40.06
C PHE A 428 -21.22 37.39 -40.41
N ALA A 429 -22.15 36.48 -40.19
CA ALA A 429 -23.57 36.59 -40.51
C ALA A 429 -24.50 36.80 -39.30
N GLY A 430 -23.94 36.91 -38.10
CA GLY A 430 -24.71 37.05 -36.86
C GLY A 430 -24.41 35.94 -35.83
N THR A 431 -25.13 35.91 -34.69
CA THR A 431 -24.98 34.93 -33.61
C THR A 431 -26.23 34.07 -33.43
N ASP A 432 -26.89 33.66 -34.52
CA ASP A 432 -28.20 33.01 -34.47
C ASP A 432 -28.15 31.47 -34.57
N SER A 433 -26.95 30.88 -34.58
CA SER A 433 -26.84 29.42 -34.49
C SER A 433 -27.05 28.97 -33.03
N ALA A 434 -28.26 28.53 -32.70
CA ALA A 434 -28.61 28.08 -31.37
C ALA A 434 -28.35 26.57 -31.24
N ASN A 435 -27.33 26.20 -30.51
CA ASN A 435 -26.99 24.81 -30.19
C ASN A 435 -27.39 24.49 -28.77
N ASP A 436 -27.99 23.34 -28.54
CA ASP A 436 -28.33 22.90 -27.20
C ASP A 436 -27.06 22.79 -26.34
N ILE A 437 -27.19 23.07 -25.03
CA ILE A 437 -26.11 22.82 -24.08
C ILE A 437 -25.82 21.33 -24.11
N GLY A 438 -24.60 20.98 -24.50
CA GLY A 438 -24.15 19.60 -24.59
C GLY A 438 -23.99 18.94 -23.22
N ALA A 439 -23.32 17.82 -23.21
CA ALA A 439 -23.04 17.10 -21.96
C ALA A 439 -22.27 18.01 -20.99
N SER A 440 -22.96 18.48 -19.95
CA SER A 440 -22.38 19.34 -18.93
C SER A 440 -21.78 18.50 -17.82
N LEU A 441 -20.57 18.85 -17.41
CA LEU A 441 -19.83 18.13 -16.37
C LEU A 441 -19.74 18.99 -15.11
N SER A 442 -19.94 18.36 -13.97
CA SER A 442 -19.66 18.96 -12.69
C SER A 442 -18.94 17.97 -11.81
N GLY A 443 -17.90 18.41 -11.13
CA GLY A 443 -17.11 17.52 -10.29
C GLY A 443 -16.39 18.29 -9.20
N TYR A 444 -15.81 17.55 -8.26
CA TYR A 444 -15.03 18.14 -7.20
C TYR A 444 -13.80 17.27 -6.84
N ALA A 445 -12.81 17.93 -6.26
CA ALA A 445 -11.76 17.31 -5.47
C ALA A 445 -11.92 17.74 -4.01
N ASN A 446 -11.60 16.86 -3.07
CA ASN A 446 -11.72 17.15 -1.65
C ASN A 446 -10.58 16.55 -0.83
N ILE A 447 -10.30 17.19 0.30
CA ILE A 447 -9.38 16.70 1.32
C ILE A 447 -9.92 17.05 2.70
N GLY A 448 -9.81 16.14 3.67
CA GLY A 448 -10.33 16.39 4.99
C GLY A 448 -10.06 15.28 6.00
N LEU A 449 -10.84 15.25 7.05
CA LEU A 449 -10.72 14.31 8.13
C LEU A 449 -11.99 13.48 8.29
N VAL A 450 -11.79 12.21 8.58
CA VAL A 450 -12.88 11.26 8.88
C VAL A 450 -12.64 10.67 10.27
N LYS A 451 -13.68 10.66 11.08
CA LYS A 451 -13.71 9.95 12.36
C LYS A 451 -14.79 8.88 12.31
N LYS A 452 -14.42 7.64 12.65
CA LYS A 452 -15.36 6.52 12.70
C LYS A 452 -15.55 6.03 14.13
N PHE A 453 -16.79 5.64 14.46
CA PHE A 453 -17.17 5.08 15.76
C PHE A 453 -17.90 3.76 15.53
N TYR A 454 -17.32 2.66 16.00
CA TYR A 454 -17.91 1.34 15.77
C TYR A 454 -18.65 0.82 16.98
N PHE A 455 -19.82 0.26 16.73
CA PHE A 455 -20.55 -0.62 17.62
C PHE A 455 -20.70 -1.96 16.92
N ARG A 456 -19.85 -2.92 17.30
CA ARG A 456 -19.68 -4.16 16.55
C ARG A 456 -19.42 -3.85 15.07
N ARG A 457 -20.10 -4.53 14.13
CA ARG A 457 -19.95 -4.34 12.69
C ARG A 457 -20.49 -3.02 12.14
N PHE A 458 -21.26 -2.29 12.95
CA PHE A 458 -21.87 -1.02 12.53
C PHE A 458 -20.98 0.15 12.92
N GLY A 459 -20.70 1.03 11.97
CA GLY A 459 -19.91 2.23 12.17
C GLY A 459 -20.71 3.50 11.87
N LEU A 460 -20.64 4.48 12.77
CA LEU A 460 -21.01 5.87 12.50
C LEU A 460 -19.79 6.56 11.93
N VAL A 461 -19.94 7.19 10.75
CA VAL A 461 -18.88 7.92 10.05
C VAL A 461 -19.20 9.40 10.09
N LEU A 462 -18.29 10.19 10.62
CA LEU A 462 -18.34 11.66 10.61
C LEU A 462 -17.16 12.18 9.79
N GLN A 463 -17.40 13.10 8.87
CA GLN A 463 -16.37 13.63 7.98
C GLN A 463 -16.53 15.14 7.79
N ALA A 464 -15.40 15.84 7.63
CA ALA A 464 -15.35 17.24 7.28
C ALA A 464 -14.22 17.46 6.26
N ASP A 465 -14.55 18.10 5.13
CA ASP A 465 -13.61 18.31 4.02
C ASP A 465 -13.56 19.77 3.58
N LEU A 466 -12.39 20.15 3.09
CA LEU A 466 -12.22 21.26 2.14
C LEU A 466 -12.50 20.71 0.74
N LYS A 467 -13.29 21.42 -0.05
CA LYS A 467 -13.74 20.99 -1.36
C LYS A 467 -13.51 22.07 -2.41
N TYR A 468 -12.88 21.68 -3.51
CA TYR A 468 -12.77 22.47 -4.73
C TYR A 468 -13.72 21.89 -5.76
N TRP A 469 -14.66 22.68 -6.23
CA TRP A 469 -15.70 22.28 -7.17
C TRP A 469 -15.51 22.96 -8.51
N MET A 470 -15.72 22.25 -9.60
CA MET A 470 -15.68 22.76 -10.95
C MET A 470 -16.92 22.33 -11.74
N THR A 471 -17.46 23.24 -12.51
CA THR A 471 -18.59 23.00 -13.44
C THR A 471 -18.25 23.54 -14.81
N ASN A 472 -18.57 22.76 -15.84
CA ASN A 472 -18.36 23.13 -17.24
C ASN A 472 -19.67 22.94 -18.02
N LEU A 473 -20.11 23.98 -18.70
CA LEU A 473 -21.16 23.96 -19.70
C LEU A 473 -20.50 24.14 -21.06
N SER A 474 -20.87 23.35 -22.08
CA SER A 474 -20.23 23.45 -23.40
C SER A 474 -21.17 23.18 -24.56
N ALA A 475 -20.82 23.72 -25.70
CA ALA A 475 -21.42 23.41 -27.00
C ALA A 475 -20.33 23.41 -28.08
N THR A 476 -20.55 22.67 -29.15
CA THR A 476 -19.69 22.69 -30.33
C THR A 476 -20.28 23.57 -31.42
N GLY A 477 -19.41 24.28 -32.11
CA GLY A 477 -19.74 25.11 -33.27
C GLY A 477 -18.60 25.09 -34.28
N LYS A 478 -18.69 25.94 -35.30
CA LYS A 478 -17.67 26.01 -36.34
C LYS A 478 -17.14 27.43 -36.50
N ASP A 479 -15.86 27.53 -36.88
CA ASP A 479 -15.25 28.80 -37.26
C ASP A 479 -15.60 29.19 -38.73
N LYS A 480 -15.04 30.33 -39.18
CA LYS A 480 -15.20 30.81 -40.57
C LYS A 480 -14.59 29.87 -41.63
N ASN A 481 -13.72 28.97 -41.26
CA ASN A 481 -13.03 28.01 -42.13
C ASN A 481 -13.60 26.59 -42.01
N ASP A 482 -14.75 26.42 -41.33
CA ASP A 482 -15.42 25.14 -41.05
C ASP A 482 -14.68 24.24 -40.04
N ASN A 483 -13.70 24.76 -39.28
CA ASN A 483 -13.01 24.04 -38.21
C ASN A 483 -13.91 23.92 -36.97
N ASP A 484 -13.79 22.82 -36.26
CA ASP A 484 -14.57 22.56 -35.04
C ASP A 484 -14.07 23.38 -33.85
N LEU A 485 -14.93 24.22 -33.31
CA LEU A 485 -14.70 25.00 -32.10
C LEU A 485 -15.54 24.46 -30.94
N THR A 486 -14.95 24.45 -29.76
CA THR A 486 -15.67 24.17 -28.49
C THR A 486 -15.86 25.49 -27.73
N TYR A 487 -17.10 25.90 -27.53
CA TYR A 487 -17.49 27.01 -26.68
C TYR A 487 -17.85 26.51 -25.31
N SER A 488 -17.31 27.12 -24.26
CA SER A 488 -17.57 26.66 -22.90
C SER A 488 -17.63 27.80 -21.88
N LEU A 489 -18.41 27.55 -20.83
CA LEU A 489 -18.39 28.32 -19.59
C LEU A 489 -17.90 27.41 -18.48
N THR A 490 -16.83 27.80 -17.83
CA THR A 490 -16.27 27.07 -16.70
C THR A 490 -16.39 27.93 -15.45
N GLN A 491 -16.83 27.34 -14.37
CA GLN A 491 -16.85 27.93 -13.04
C GLN A 491 -16.17 27.00 -12.04
N ASP A 492 -15.45 27.62 -11.12
CA ASP A 492 -14.87 26.91 -9.98
C ASP A 492 -15.23 27.62 -8.66
N ALA A 493 -15.25 26.86 -7.58
CA ALA A 493 -15.57 27.36 -6.26
C ALA A 493 -14.87 26.55 -5.18
N PHE A 494 -14.47 27.23 -4.10
CA PHE A 494 -14.00 26.62 -2.88
C PHE A 494 -15.09 26.64 -1.81
N GLY A 495 -15.17 25.57 -1.06
CA GLY A 495 -16.11 25.45 0.05
C GLY A 495 -15.71 24.36 1.03
N ILE A 496 -16.58 24.13 1.96
CA ILE A 496 -16.43 23.05 2.95
C ILE A 496 -17.66 22.15 2.88
N ASP A 497 -17.48 20.89 3.22
CA ASP A 497 -18.59 20.00 3.43
C ASP A 497 -18.48 19.23 4.76
N THR A 498 -19.61 18.75 5.22
CA THR A 498 -19.71 17.83 6.34
C THR A 498 -20.55 16.63 5.94
N LYS A 499 -20.11 15.45 6.38
CA LYS A 499 -20.81 14.20 6.06
C LYS A 499 -21.10 13.41 7.33
N ILE A 500 -22.25 12.77 7.33
CA ILE A 500 -22.65 11.77 8.30
C ILE A 500 -23.09 10.52 7.57
N GLY A 501 -22.61 9.36 8.01
CA GLY A 501 -22.93 8.10 7.35
C GLY A 501 -22.90 6.91 8.27
N LEU A 502 -23.43 5.81 7.79
CA LEU A 502 -23.39 4.50 8.44
C LEU A 502 -22.58 3.54 7.56
N GLU A 503 -21.73 2.77 8.19
CA GLU A 503 -20.87 1.77 7.56
C GLU A 503 -21.08 0.41 8.22
N ILE A 504 -21.07 -0.66 7.43
CA ILE A 504 -21.22 -2.04 7.92
C ILE A 504 -20.06 -2.88 7.41
N TYR A 505 -19.27 -3.47 8.31
CA TYR A 505 -18.26 -4.44 7.95
C TYR A 505 -18.86 -5.76 7.47
N LEU A 506 -18.49 -6.19 6.28
CA LEU A 506 -18.76 -7.51 5.73
C LEU A 506 -17.62 -8.48 6.05
N THR A 507 -16.38 -8.00 5.88
CA THR A 507 -15.15 -8.69 6.25
C THR A 507 -14.18 -7.67 6.86
N PRO A 508 -13.03 -8.06 7.40
CA PRO A 508 -12.04 -7.09 7.87
C PRO A 508 -11.56 -6.11 6.80
N MET A 509 -11.59 -6.53 5.52
CA MET A 509 -11.12 -5.74 4.38
C MET A 509 -12.25 -5.01 3.66
N LEU A 510 -13.50 -5.44 3.80
CA LEU A 510 -14.62 -4.96 3.00
C LEU A 510 -15.74 -4.44 3.90
N SER A 511 -16.15 -3.20 3.65
CA SER A 511 -17.35 -2.62 4.23
C SER A 511 -18.18 -1.90 3.17
N ILE A 512 -19.44 -1.72 3.44
CA ILE A 512 -20.39 -0.95 2.63
C ILE A 512 -21.02 0.12 3.50
N GLY A 513 -21.37 1.24 2.90
CA GLY A 513 -22.00 2.31 3.66
C GLY A 513 -22.79 3.26 2.82
N GLY A 514 -23.47 4.17 3.48
CA GLY A 514 -24.23 5.26 2.89
C GLY A 514 -24.41 6.38 3.87
N GLY A 515 -24.67 7.58 3.35
CA GLY A 515 -24.80 8.74 4.19
C GLY A 515 -25.33 9.96 3.46
N ALA A 516 -25.38 11.05 4.19
CA ALA A 516 -25.73 12.36 3.70
C ALA A 516 -24.56 13.33 3.88
N GLU A 517 -24.41 14.24 2.93
CA GLU A 517 -23.46 15.35 2.99
C GLU A 517 -24.20 16.68 2.93
N TYR A 518 -23.66 17.69 3.58
CA TYR A 518 -24.10 19.05 3.46
C TYR A 518 -22.93 19.92 2.99
N ASN A 519 -23.08 20.46 1.78
CA ASN A 519 -22.09 21.33 1.15
C ASN A 519 -22.38 22.79 1.47
N MET A 520 -21.35 23.54 1.83
CA MET A 520 -21.39 24.98 2.17
C MET A 520 -20.42 25.73 1.26
N PHE A 521 -20.99 26.39 0.26
CA PHE A 521 -20.25 27.17 -0.74
C PHE A 521 -20.87 28.56 -0.88
N PRO A 522 -20.09 29.59 -1.16
CA PRO A 522 -20.66 30.87 -1.58
C PRO A 522 -21.39 30.71 -2.91
N THR A 523 -22.48 31.43 -3.11
CA THR A 523 -23.10 31.57 -4.44
C THR A 523 -22.18 32.39 -5.31
N SER A 524 -21.95 31.95 -6.52
CA SER A 524 -21.07 32.63 -7.48
C SER A 524 -21.72 32.74 -8.85
N ASN A 525 -21.47 33.86 -9.51
CA ASN A 525 -21.78 34.11 -10.93
C ASN A 525 -20.53 34.48 -11.74
N SER A 526 -19.35 34.28 -11.12
CA SER A 526 -18.07 34.46 -11.81
C SER A 526 -17.75 33.23 -12.62
N TRP A 527 -17.69 33.34 -13.91
CA TRP A 527 -17.39 32.28 -14.85
C TRP A 527 -16.22 32.68 -15.74
N THR A 528 -15.59 31.70 -16.36
CA THR A 528 -14.65 31.91 -17.45
C THR A 528 -15.27 31.43 -18.74
N ALA A 529 -15.46 32.32 -19.67
CA ALA A 529 -15.88 32.02 -21.04
C ALA A 529 -14.66 31.58 -21.85
N LYS A 530 -14.75 30.47 -22.58
CA LYS A 530 -13.65 29.90 -23.37
C LYS A 530 -14.11 29.48 -24.74
N VAL A 531 -13.24 29.68 -25.74
CA VAL A 531 -13.37 29.09 -27.07
C VAL A 531 -12.08 28.37 -27.39
N THR A 532 -12.17 27.09 -27.68
CA THR A 532 -11.02 26.23 -27.96
C THR A 532 -11.13 25.70 -29.39
N ASP A 533 -10.11 25.96 -30.18
CA ASP A 533 -9.88 25.36 -31.50
C ASP A 533 -9.07 24.06 -31.27
N LYS A 534 -9.68 22.92 -31.55
CA LYS A 534 -9.05 21.61 -31.34
C LYS A 534 -7.94 21.31 -32.35
N ASP A 535 -8.10 21.85 -33.58
CA ASP A 535 -7.16 21.53 -34.67
C ASP A 535 -5.85 22.32 -34.52
N ASN A 536 -5.94 23.56 -34.01
CA ASN A 536 -4.77 24.44 -33.80
C ASN A 536 -4.29 24.47 -32.33
N ASN A 537 -4.96 23.78 -31.41
CA ASN A 537 -4.71 23.80 -29.98
C ASN A 537 -4.66 25.23 -29.36
N ASP A 538 -5.44 26.15 -29.94
CA ASP A 538 -5.54 27.54 -29.51
C ASP A 538 -6.75 27.72 -28.59
N THR A 539 -6.59 28.44 -27.47
CA THR A 539 -7.66 28.71 -26.52
C THR A 539 -7.72 30.20 -26.20
N LYS A 540 -8.86 30.81 -26.43
CA LYS A 540 -9.19 32.17 -25.99
C LYS A 540 -10.05 32.06 -24.74
N ASN A 541 -9.80 32.90 -23.74
CA ASN A 541 -10.60 32.98 -22.52
C ASN A 541 -10.80 34.40 -22.05
N SER A 542 -11.87 34.63 -21.30
CA SER A 542 -12.21 35.90 -20.67
C SER A 542 -13.04 35.64 -19.42
N ASP A 543 -12.82 36.45 -18.40
CA ASP A 543 -13.70 36.47 -17.24
C ASP A 543 -15.08 36.97 -17.65
N ALA A 544 -16.11 36.35 -17.11
CA ALA A 544 -17.49 36.59 -17.52
C ALA A 544 -18.46 36.51 -16.33
N VAL A 545 -19.50 37.35 -16.37
CA VAL A 545 -20.64 37.18 -15.47
C VAL A 545 -21.61 36.21 -16.13
N GLY A 546 -21.76 35.05 -15.55
CA GLY A 546 -22.64 33.97 -16.01
C GLY A 546 -23.81 33.70 -15.06
N PRO A 547 -24.47 32.56 -15.19
CA PRO A 547 -25.58 32.18 -14.31
C PRO A 547 -25.16 32.05 -12.86
N ASP A 548 -25.98 32.49 -11.94
CA ASP A 548 -25.80 32.23 -10.51
C ASP A 548 -25.76 30.72 -10.26
N THR A 549 -24.70 30.25 -9.63
CA THR A 549 -24.51 28.83 -9.32
C THR A 549 -24.39 28.61 -7.84
N LYS A 550 -25.11 27.62 -7.35
CA LYS A 550 -25.06 27.15 -5.95
C LYS A 550 -24.58 25.72 -5.91
N TYR A 551 -23.49 25.50 -5.20
CA TYR A 551 -22.99 24.17 -4.84
C TYR A 551 -23.39 23.75 -3.42
N SER A 552 -24.10 24.63 -2.70
CA SER A 552 -24.60 24.39 -1.37
C SER A 552 -25.88 23.56 -1.39
N GLY A 553 -25.95 22.56 -0.51
CA GLY A 553 -27.13 21.74 -0.39
C GLY A 553 -26.85 20.35 0.17
N LEU A 554 -27.93 19.58 0.30
CA LEU A 554 -27.89 18.21 0.76
C LEU A 554 -27.60 17.27 -0.40
N GLY A 555 -26.59 16.41 -0.23
CA GLY A 555 -26.26 15.28 -1.08
C GLY A 555 -26.45 13.95 -0.34
N ILE A 556 -26.59 12.88 -1.11
CA ILE A 556 -26.65 11.50 -0.59
C ILE A 556 -25.56 10.71 -1.31
N TYR A 557 -24.91 9.81 -0.60
CA TYR A 557 -23.84 8.99 -1.15
C TYR A 557 -23.87 7.56 -0.60
N LEU A 558 -23.48 6.62 -1.46
CA LEU A 558 -23.32 5.20 -1.15
C LEU A 558 -21.93 4.75 -1.54
N TRP A 559 -21.27 3.94 -0.72
CA TRP A 559 -19.91 3.49 -0.97
C TRP A 559 -19.67 2.03 -0.63
N ILE A 560 -18.66 1.50 -1.32
CA ILE A 560 -17.95 0.28 -0.97
C ILE A 560 -16.57 0.74 -0.50
N ASN A 561 -16.12 0.29 0.64
CA ASN A 561 -14.81 0.58 1.20
C ASN A 561 -13.97 -0.70 1.24
N TYR A 562 -12.78 -0.63 0.66
CA TYR A 562 -11.80 -1.72 0.67
C TYR A 562 -10.54 -1.29 1.39
N ALA A 563 -10.27 -1.92 2.54
CA ALA A 563 -9.03 -1.74 3.28
C ALA A 563 -7.91 -2.53 2.60
N LEU A 564 -6.84 -1.84 2.22
CA LEU A 564 -5.75 -2.44 1.47
C LEU A 564 -4.92 -3.33 2.40
N PRO A 565 -4.79 -4.63 2.09
CA PRO A 565 -3.89 -5.51 2.82
C PRO A 565 -2.44 -5.11 2.54
N SER A 566 -1.53 -5.49 3.43
CA SER A 566 -0.10 -5.34 3.19
C SER A 566 0.35 -6.30 2.08
N LEU A 567 -0.02 -5.97 0.84
CA LEU A 567 0.39 -6.74 -0.35
C LEU A 567 1.76 -6.31 -0.87
N PHE A 568 2.30 -5.24 -0.34
CA PHE A 568 3.52 -4.61 -0.85
C PHE A 568 4.57 -4.48 0.23
#